data_20b6281208d57026ae271f866724778e
#
_entry.id   20b6281208d57026ae271f866724778e
#
_cell.length_a   1.000
_cell.length_b   1.000
_cell.length_c   1.000
_cell.angle_alpha   90.00
_cell.angle_beta   90.00
_cell.angle_gamma   90.00
#
_symmetry.space_group_name_H-M   'P 1'
#
loop_
_entity.id
_entity.type
_entity.pdbx_description
1 polymer ?
#
loop_
_entity_poly.entity_id
_entity_poly.type
_entity_poly.pdbx_seq_one_letter_code
_entity_poly.pdbx_strand_id
1 'polypeptide(L)'
;VPAAALEAIAQWPVPSAAAAVIGASGLLAAYGQTGRPFKLASVTKPLVARAAQVAVEEGVVELDTPAGPPGSTVRHLLAHASGLALNSAETLARPGARRAYSNYGFQVLAETIEAHSGIAFGRYLSEAVFEPLGMADSRLDGAASAGFGAVSTVADLAAFAGDLLRPRTVSAQMHAEATRVQFPGLTGVLPGYGPQRPNDWGLGFEIRDGKSPHWTGAGNSAGTFGHFGQTGT
;
A
#
# COMPACT_ATOMS: atom_id res chain seq x y z
N VAL A 1 21.60 -8.09 5.38
CA VAL A 1 21.42 -7.48 6.72
C VAL A 1 21.73 -8.56 7.72
N PRO A 2 22.65 -8.36 8.68
CA PRO A 2 22.91 -9.34 9.72
C PRO A 2 21.64 -9.55 10.55
N ALA A 3 21.34 -10.80 10.94
CA ALA A 3 20.26 -11.11 11.87
C ALA A 3 20.32 -10.24 13.14
N ALA A 4 21.52 -9.96 13.62
CA ALA A 4 21.79 -9.06 14.74
C ALA A 4 21.17 -7.66 14.63
N ALA A 5 20.99 -7.12 13.41
CA ALA A 5 20.31 -5.83 13.23
C ALA A 5 18.81 -5.90 13.54
N LEU A 6 18.18 -7.06 13.34
CA LEU A 6 16.78 -7.28 13.70
C LEU A 6 16.59 -7.51 15.21
N GLU A 7 17.62 -7.97 15.91
CA GLU A 7 17.56 -8.18 17.37
C GLU A 7 17.34 -6.86 18.14
N ALA A 8 17.71 -5.72 17.53
CA ALA A 8 17.46 -4.40 18.11
C ALA A 8 15.97 -4.14 18.41
N ILE A 9 15.05 -4.76 17.67
CA ILE A 9 13.61 -4.62 17.94
C ILE A 9 13.17 -5.24 19.27
N ALA A 10 13.96 -6.15 19.85
CA ALA A 10 13.70 -6.71 21.18
C ALA A 10 13.73 -5.65 22.28
N GLN A 11 14.39 -4.54 22.03
CA GLN A 11 14.51 -3.43 22.98
C GLN A 11 13.39 -2.38 22.84
N TRP A 12 12.50 -2.56 21.88
CA TRP A 12 11.40 -1.61 21.69
C TRP A 12 10.37 -1.74 22.82
N PRO A 13 9.90 -0.61 23.37
CA PRO A 13 8.95 -0.61 24.48
C PRO A 13 7.51 -0.92 24.00
N VAL A 14 7.33 -2.08 23.36
CA VAL A 14 6.07 -2.55 22.79
C VAL A 14 5.77 -3.98 23.26
N PRO A 15 4.49 -4.37 23.39
CA PRO A 15 4.12 -5.70 23.86
C PRO A 15 4.60 -6.83 22.94
N SER A 16 4.73 -6.55 21.65
CA SER A 16 5.18 -7.53 20.64
C SER A 16 5.70 -6.81 19.42
N ALA A 17 6.80 -7.31 18.89
CA ALA A 17 7.37 -6.88 17.61
C ALA A 17 7.83 -8.09 16.81
N ALA A 18 7.73 -8.02 15.50
CA ALA A 18 8.29 -8.97 14.57
C ALA A 18 8.75 -8.24 13.30
N ALA A 19 9.81 -8.74 12.67
CA ALA A 19 10.31 -8.18 11.43
C ALA A 19 10.90 -9.27 10.55
N ALA A 20 10.95 -9.00 9.24
CA ALA A 20 11.63 -9.83 8.27
C ALA A 20 12.38 -8.99 7.25
N VAL A 21 13.45 -9.54 6.73
CA VAL A 21 14.21 -8.99 5.59
C VAL A 21 14.12 -9.98 4.44
N ILE A 22 13.65 -9.48 3.31
CA ILE A 22 13.44 -10.26 2.10
C ILE A 22 14.44 -9.79 1.04
N GLY A 23 15.07 -10.72 0.40
CA GLY A 23 15.94 -10.49 -0.74
C GLY A 23 15.46 -11.19 -2.00
N ALA A 24 16.21 -11.05 -3.08
CA ALA A 24 15.87 -11.68 -4.34
C ALA A 24 15.79 -13.23 -4.26
N SER A 25 16.47 -13.85 -3.31
CA SER A 25 16.44 -15.31 -3.05
C SER A 25 15.37 -15.74 -2.04
N GLY A 26 14.54 -14.82 -1.54
CA GLY A 26 13.52 -15.07 -0.51
C GLY A 26 13.89 -14.49 0.86
N LEU A 27 13.40 -15.13 1.92
CA LEU A 27 13.63 -14.69 3.31
C LEU A 27 15.13 -14.76 3.67
N LEU A 28 15.71 -13.62 4.02
CA LEU A 28 17.12 -13.50 4.44
C LEU A 28 17.28 -13.55 5.95
N ALA A 29 16.38 -12.93 6.70
CA ALA A 29 16.37 -12.91 8.15
C ALA A 29 14.96 -12.60 8.67
N ALA A 30 14.65 -13.11 9.86
CA ALA A 30 13.43 -12.77 10.58
C ALA A 30 13.69 -12.74 12.08
N TYR A 31 12.87 -11.96 12.80
CA TYR A 31 12.90 -11.86 14.27
C TYR A 31 11.49 -11.74 14.83
N GLY A 32 11.30 -12.27 16.05
CA GLY A 32 10.02 -12.22 16.76
C GLY A 32 9.01 -13.28 16.28
N GLN A 33 7.75 -13.10 16.70
CA GLN A 33 6.65 -14.02 16.38
C GLN A 33 6.09 -13.71 14.99
N THR A 34 6.76 -14.17 13.94
CA THR A 34 6.39 -13.85 12.54
C THR A 34 5.02 -14.38 12.13
N GLY A 35 4.48 -15.41 12.78
CA GLY A 35 3.13 -15.94 12.57
C GLY A 35 2.04 -15.25 13.42
N ARG A 36 2.40 -14.27 14.27
CA ARG A 36 1.42 -13.53 15.05
C ARG A 36 0.65 -12.56 14.14
N PRO A 37 -0.71 -12.52 14.22
CA PRO A 37 -1.50 -11.52 13.51
C PRO A 37 -1.34 -10.11 14.11
N PHE A 38 -1.13 -9.13 13.22
CA PHE A 38 -1.08 -7.70 13.53
C PHE A 38 -2.11 -6.94 12.72
N LYS A 39 -2.69 -5.88 13.31
CA LYS A 39 -3.46 -4.89 12.56
C LYS A 39 -2.50 -4.04 11.75
N LEU A 40 -2.66 -4.03 10.43
CA LEU A 40 -1.71 -3.39 9.52
C LEU A 40 -1.86 -1.87 9.42
N ALA A 41 -2.97 -1.30 9.92
CA ALA A 41 -3.28 0.09 9.65
C ALA A 41 -3.08 0.42 8.16
N SER A 42 -2.36 1.49 7.83
CA SER A 42 -2.19 1.92 6.44
C SER A 42 -1.34 1.00 5.56
N VAL A 43 -0.62 0.02 6.10
CA VAL A 43 0.02 -1.03 5.28
C VAL A 43 -1.02 -1.94 4.59
N THR A 44 -2.30 -1.82 4.93
CA THR A 44 -3.42 -2.33 4.14
C THR A 44 -3.41 -1.84 2.68
N LYS A 45 -3.03 -0.57 2.46
CA LYS A 45 -3.12 0.07 1.14
C LYS A 45 -2.29 -0.59 0.03
N PRO A 46 -1.03 -0.98 0.23
CA PRO A 46 -0.29 -1.77 -0.74
C PRO A 46 -0.98 -3.08 -1.15
N LEU A 47 -1.62 -3.78 -0.22
CA LEU A 47 -2.36 -5.01 -0.51
C LEU A 47 -3.60 -4.72 -1.39
N VAL A 48 -4.38 -3.71 -1.00
CA VAL A 48 -5.54 -3.23 -1.78
C VAL A 48 -5.12 -2.70 -3.15
N ALA A 49 -4.00 -1.97 -3.22
CA ALA A 49 -3.47 -1.48 -4.48
C ALA A 49 -3.03 -2.63 -5.41
N ARG A 50 -2.46 -3.72 -4.86
CA ARG A 50 -2.13 -4.91 -5.65
C ARG A 50 -3.39 -5.55 -6.23
N ALA A 51 -4.46 -5.70 -5.45
CA ALA A 51 -5.74 -6.19 -5.95
C ALA A 51 -6.32 -5.28 -7.05
N ALA A 52 -6.20 -3.95 -6.91
CA ALA A 52 -6.60 -3.01 -7.95
C ALA A 52 -5.76 -3.15 -9.24
N GLN A 53 -4.47 -3.40 -9.12
CA GLN A 53 -3.57 -3.66 -10.26
C GLN A 53 -3.96 -4.96 -10.98
N VAL A 54 -4.32 -6.01 -10.23
CA VAL A 54 -4.88 -7.26 -10.80
C VAL A 54 -6.19 -6.96 -11.52
N ALA A 55 -7.10 -6.19 -10.92
CA ALA A 55 -8.37 -5.81 -11.52
C ALA A 55 -8.20 -5.04 -12.85
N VAL A 56 -7.13 -4.24 -12.96
CA VAL A 56 -6.80 -3.57 -14.23
C VAL A 56 -6.32 -4.57 -15.27
N GLU A 57 -5.48 -5.53 -14.92
CA GLU A 57 -5.00 -6.55 -15.86
C GLU A 57 -6.09 -7.55 -16.28
N GLU A 58 -7.04 -7.82 -15.41
CA GLU A 58 -8.23 -8.63 -15.71
C GLU A 58 -9.28 -7.86 -16.55
N GLY A 59 -9.12 -6.55 -16.75
CA GLY A 59 -10.09 -5.71 -17.47
C GLY A 59 -11.38 -5.42 -16.69
N VAL A 60 -11.37 -5.65 -15.37
CA VAL A 60 -12.50 -5.30 -14.48
C VAL A 60 -12.65 -3.78 -14.41
N VAL A 61 -11.54 -3.06 -14.30
CA VAL A 61 -11.46 -1.60 -14.38
C VAL A 61 -10.23 -1.19 -15.19
N GLU A 62 -10.19 0.07 -15.63
CA GLU A 62 -8.99 0.69 -16.18
C GLU A 62 -8.41 1.70 -15.19
N LEU A 63 -7.14 2.05 -15.30
CA LEU A 63 -6.54 3.11 -14.47
C LEU A 63 -7.27 4.45 -14.64
N ASP A 64 -7.85 4.67 -15.82
CA ASP A 64 -8.58 5.89 -16.16
C ASP A 64 -10.10 5.75 -15.99
N THR A 65 -10.59 4.61 -15.47
CA THR A 65 -12.01 4.44 -15.08
C THR A 65 -12.40 5.53 -14.09
N PRO A 66 -13.48 6.30 -14.36
CA PRO A 66 -13.97 7.33 -13.46
C PRO A 66 -14.32 6.75 -12.08
N ALA A 67 -13.77 7.33 -11.02
CA ALA A 67 -14.00 6.89 -9.63
C ALA A 67 -13.73 8.03 -8.64
N GLY A 68 -14.63 8.22 -7.67
CA GLY A 68 -14.56 9.31 -6.69
C GLY A 68 -15.16 10.64 -7.20
N PRO A 69 -14.61 11.80 -6.81
CA PRO A 69 -15.17 13.09 -7.21
C PRO A 69 -15.04 13.33 -8.72
N PRO A 70 -15.86 14.23 -9.30
CA PRO A 70 -15.85 14.53 -10.74
C PRO A 70 -14.44 14.83 -11.27
N GLY A 71 -14.03 14.10 -12.33
CA GLY A 71 -12.69 14.16 -12.92
C GLY A 71 -11.63 13.31 -12.23
N SER A 72 -11.96 12.61 -11.15
CA SER A 72 -11.10 11.60 -10.53
C SER A 72 -11.24 10.25 -11.22
N THR A 73 -10.18 9.43 -11.15
CA THR A 73 -10.11 8.08 -11.72
C THR A 73 -9.50 7.10 -10.71
N VAL A 74 -9.51 5.81 -11.01
CA VAL A 74 -8.81 4.76 -10.26
C VAL A 74 -7.35 5.15 -10.01
N ARG A 75 -6.65 5.68 -11.03
CA ARG A 75 -5.26 6.19 -10.91
C ARG A 75 -5.13 7.30 -9.86
N HIS A 76 -6.06 8.25 -9.83
CA HIS A 76 -6.05 9.32 -8.84
C HIS A 76 -6.26 8.80 -7.41
N LEU A 77 -7.14 7.83 -7.23
CA LEU A 77 -7.39 7.20 -5.91
C LEU A 77 -6.14 6.48 -5.40
N LEU A 78 -5.55 5.61 -6.24
CA LEU A 78 -4.32 4.87 -5.92
C LEU A 78 -3.14 5.79 -5.57
N ALA A 79 -3.04 6.93 -6.23
CA ALA A 79 -1.93 7.88 -6.05
C ALA A 79 -2.22 9.00 -5.03
N HIS A 80 -3.32 8.93 -4.27
CA HIS A 80 -3.74 10.00 -3.37
C HIS A 80 -3.86 11.39 -4.03
N ALA A 81 -4.27 11.40 -5.29
CA ALA A 81 -4.42 12.61 -6.11
C ALA A 81 -5.88 12.94 -6.44
N SER A 82 -6.85 12.23 -5.88
CA SER A 82 -8.28 12.45 -6.11
C SER A 82 -8.83 13.73 -5.48
N GLY A 83 -8.13 14.27 -4.49
CA GLY A 83 -8.57 15.44 -3.72
C GLY A 83 -9.52 15.11 -2.56
N LEU A 84 -9.86 13.84 -2.33
CA LEU A 84 -10.72 13.42 -1.20
C LEU A 84 -10.04 13.66 0.15
N ALA A 85 -10.84 14.02 1.14
CA ALA A 85 -10.40 14.14 2.53
C ALA A 85 -9.94 12.79 3.10
N LEU A 86 -9.27 12.82 4.26
CA LEU A 86 -8.70 11.62 4.89
C LEU A 86 -9.74 10.51 5.11
N ASN A 87 -10.89 10.82 5.71
CA ASN A 87 -11.89 9.85 6.14
C ASN A 87 -13.32 10.21 5.74
N SER A 88 -13.51 11.06 4.73
CA SER A 88 -14.83 11.46 4.28
C SER A 88 -14.89 11.75 2.78
N ALA A 89 -16.10 11.86 2.24
CA ALA A 89 -16.36 12.21 0.85
C ALA A 89 -16.09 13.70 0.53
N GLU A 90 -15.71 14.51 1.52
CA GLU A 90 -15.35 15.91 1.32
C GLU A 90 -14.21 16.01 0.30
N THR A 91 -14.33 16.94 -0.64
CA THR A 91 -13.32 17.24 -1.66
C THR A 91 -12.52 18.45 -1.25
N LEU A 92 -11.25 18.27 -0.90
CA LEU A 92 -10.34 19.33 -0.45
C LEU A 92 -9.63 20.05 -1.60
N ALA A 93 -9.59 19.42 -2.79
CA ALA A 93 -8.93 19.94 -3.97
C ALA A 93 -9.46 19.25 -5.23
N ARG A 94 -9.28 19.87 -6.40
CA ARG A 94 -9.55 19.20 -7.68
C ARG A 94 -8.61 18.00 -7.86
N PRO A 95 -9.07 16.92 -8.54
CA PRO A 95 -8.19 15.82 -8.90
C PRO A 95 -6.92 16.32 -9.62
N GLY A 96 -5.78 15.74 -9.30
CA GLY A 96 -4.49 16.13 -9.86
C GLY A 96 -3.89 17.44 -9.35
N ALA A 97 -4.54 18.19 -8.44
CA ALA A 97 -4.03 19.48 -7.98
C ALA A 97 -3.02 19.38 -6.83
N ARG A 98 -3.13 18.37 -5.98
CA ARG A 98 -2.25 18.12 -4.83
C ARG A 98 -2.38 16.68 -4.35
N ARG A 99 -1.41 16.22 -3.54
CA ARG A 99 -1.55 14.98 -2.76
C ARG A 99 -2.44 15.24 -1.54
N ALA A 100 -3.55 14.55 -1.48
CA ALA A 100 -4.44 14.49 -0.34
C ALA A 100 -4.54 13.02 0.10
N TYR A 101 -3.73 12.64 1.09
CA TYR A 101 -3.74 11.28 1.63
C TYR A 101 -5.12 10.93 2.13
N SER A 102 -5.71 9.82 1.65
CA SER A 102 -7.11 9.50 1.89
C SER A 102 -7.33 8.01 2.14
N ASN A 103 -7.86 7.67 3.31
CA ASN A 103 -8.42 6.35 3.60
C ASN A 103 -9.74 6.16 2.84
N TYR A 104 -10.56 7.23 2.80
CA TYR A 104 -11.83 7.20 2.07
C TYR A 104 -11.63 6.99 0.57
N GLY A 105 -10.55 7.54 -0.02
CA GLY A 105 -10.19 7.25 -1.41
C GLY A 105 -9.95 5.76 -1.68
N PHE A 106 -9.35 5.03 -0.74
CA PHE A 106 -9.16 3.59 -0.84
C PHE A 106 -10.45 2.80 -0.62
N GLN A 107 -11.38 3.29 0.21
CA GLN A 107 -12.73 2.75 0.28
C GLN A 107 -13.44 2.88 -1.07
N VAL A 108 -13.46 4.09 -1.67
CA VAL A 108 -14.07 4.32 -2.99
C VAL A 108 -13.44 3.46 -4.07
N LEU A 109 -12.11 3.26 -4.06
CA LEU A 109 -11.40 2.36 -4.95
C LEU A 109 -11.93 0.92 -4.83
N ALA A 110 -12.04 0.42 -3.60
CA ALA A 110 -12.53 -0.93 -3.33
C ALA A 110 -14.00 -1.10 -3.73
N GLU A 111 -14.86 -0.13 -3.42
CA GLU A 111 -16.27 -0.09 -3.86
C GLU A 111 -16.40 -0.06 -5.38
N THR A 112 -15.50 0.64 -6.08
CA THR A 112 -15.48 0.67 -7.56
C THR A 112 -15.15 -0.70 -8.12
N ILE A 113 -14.15 -1.40 -7.59
CA ILE A 113 -13.78 -2.75 -8.01
C ILE A 113 -14.93 -3.74 -7.72
N GLU A 114 -15.53 -3.65 -6.53
CA GLU A 114 -16.69 -4.47 -6.15
C GLU A 114 -17.85 -4.29 -7.11
N ALA A 115 -18.18 -3.03 -7.46
CA ALA A 115 -19.26 -2.72 -8.36
C ALA A 115 -19.05 -3.23 -9.81
N HIS A 116 -17.79 -3.24 -10.29
CA HIS A 116 -17.47 -3.69 -11.65
C HIS A 116 -17.24 -5.21 -11.74
N SER A 117 -16.69 -5.83 -10.71
CA SER A 117 -16.46 -7.27 -10.66
C SER A 117 -17.70 -8.08 -10.24
N GLY A 118 -18.61 -7.49 -9.48
CA GLY A 118 -19.71 -8.18 -8.81
C GLY A 118 -19.26 -9.05 -7.63
N ILE A 119 -18.00 -8.93 -7.18
CA ILE A 119 -17.40 -9.71 -6.10
C ILE A 119 -17.17 -8.80 -4.91
N ALA A 120 -17.62 -9.17 -3.70
CA ALA A 120 -17.35 -8.43 -2.47
C ALA A 120 -15.84 -8.21 -2.30
N PHE A 121 -15.41 -6.97 -2.01
CA PHE A 121 -14.00 -6.60 -2.13
C PHE A 121 -13.06 -7.41 -1.24
N GLY A 122 -13.48 -7.76 -0.01
CA GLY A 122 -12.66 -8.62 0.86
C GLY A 122 -12.36 -9.98 0.21
N ARG A 123 -13.34 -10.57 -0.49
CA ARG A 123 -13.18 -11.79 -1.26
C ARG A 123 -12.30 -11.55 -2.49
N TYR A 124 -12.53 -10.47 -3.23
CA TYR A 124 -11.70 -10.12 -4.38
C TYR A 124 -10.22 -10.00 -4.00
N LEU A 125 -9.92 -9.30 -2.91
CA LEU A 125 -8.55 -9.17 -2.38
C LEU A 125 -7.95 -10.54 -2.01
N SER A 126 -8.74 -11.43 -1.40
CA SER A 126 -8.27 -12.79 -1.07
C SER A 126 -7.89 -13.55 -2.33
N GLU A 127 -8.79 -13.62 -3.31
CA GLU A 127 -8.59 -14.36 -4.56
C GLU A 127 -7.48 -13.76 -5.44
N ALA A 128 -7.36 -12.43 -5.47
CA ALA A 128 -6.37 -11.73 -6.29
C ALA A 128 -4.96 -11.70 -5.68
N VAL A 129 -4.84 -11.69 -4.35
CA VAL A 129 -3.55 -11.44 -3.67
C VAL A 129 -3.23 -12.50 -2.63
N PHE A 130 -4.12 -12.75 -1.65
CA PHE A 130 -3.75 -13.59 -0.50
C PHE A 130 -3.58 -15.05 -0.90
N GLU A 131 -4.51 -15.62 -1.63
CA GLU A 131 -4.46 -17.02 -2.05
C GLU A 131 -3.30 -17.32 -3.01
N PRO A 132 -3.05 -16.52 -4.08
CA PRO A 132 -1.92 -16.75 -4.97
C PRO A 132 -0.55 -16.64 -4.29
N LEU A 133 -0.45 -15.86 -3.21
CA LEU A 133 0.77 -15.67 -2.44
C LEU A 133 0.88 -16.59 -1.21
N GLY A 134 -0.16 -17.39 -0.92
CA GLY A 134 -0.19 -18.28 0.25
C GLY A 134 -0.29 -17.52 1.59
N MET A 135 -0.90 -16.31 1.60
CA MET A 135 -1.08 -15.45 2.77
C MET A 135 -2.30 -15.89 3.59
N ALA A 136 -2.23 -17.11 4.15
CA ALA A 136 -3.38 -17.77 4.77
C ALA A 136 -3.89 -17.11 6.07
N ASP A 137 -3.05 -16.32 6.75
CA ASP A 137 -3.39 -15.61 7.99
C ASP A 137 -3.78 -14.13 7.74
N SER A 138 -3.94 -13.74 6.47
CA SER A 138 -4.30 -12.39 6.05
C SER A 138 -5.78 -12.27 5.75
N ARG A 139 -6.39 -11.14 6.14
CA ARG A 139 -7.80 -10.86 5.85
C ARG A 139 -8.11 -9.38 5.83
N LEU A 140 -9.17 -9.04 5.11
CA LEU A 140 -9.83 -7.73 5.09
C LEU A 140 -11.35 -7.95 5.08
N ASP A 141 -12.08 -7.30 5.97
CA ASP A 141 -13.53 -7.51 6.11
C ASP A 141 -14.34 -7.00 4.91
N GLY A 142 -13.88 -5.93 4.25
CA GLY A 142 -14.56 -5.39 3.07
C GLY A 142 -14.11 -3.98 2.69
N ALA A 143 -14.79 -3.38 1.70
CA ALA A 143 -14.43 -2.11 1.10
C ALA A 143 -14.30 -0.94 2.10
N ALA A 144 -15.20 -0.86 3.08
CA ALA A 144 -15.19 0.21 4.09
C ALA A 144 -13.87 0.28 4.89
N SER A 145 -13.13 -0.82 5.00
CA SER A 145 -11.86 -0.92 5.71
C SER A 145 -10.62 -0.95 4.81
N ALA A 146 -10.79 -0.79 3.49
CA ALA A 146 -9.72 -0.91 2.49
C ALA A 146 -8.54 0.07 2.70
N GLY A 147 -8.75 1.16 3.43
CA GLY A 147 -7.70 2.11 3.76
C GLY A 147 -6.79 1.71 4.94
N PHE A 148 -7.23 0.76 5.83
CA PHE A 148 -6.53 0.56 7.11
C PHE A 148 -6.85 -0.74 7.85
N GLY A 149 -7.82 -1.54 7.39
CA GLY A 149 -8.46 -2.59 8.20
C GLY A 149 -7.85 -3.98 8.06
N ALA A 150 -6.85 -4.19 7.21
CA ALA A 150 -6.27 -5.52 7.04
C ALA A 150 -5.56 -6.00 8.33
N VAL A 151 -5.66 -7.29 8.55
CA VAL A 151 -4.89 -8.03 9.54
C VAL A 151 -4.03 -9.03 8.79
N SER A 152 -2.76 -9.15 9.16
CA SER A 152 -1.81 -10.07 8.55
C SER A 152 -0.69 -10.43 9.52
N THR A 153 0.20 -11.31 9.10
CA THR A 153 1.41 -11.71 9.83
C THR A 153 2.65 -11.24 9.09
N VAL A 154 3.80 -11.19 9.78
CA VAL A 154 5.08 -10.88 9.12
C VAL A 154 5.44 -11.97 8.11
N ALA A 155 5.06 -13.24 8.36
CA ALA A 155 5.27 -14.33 7.43
C ALA A 155 4.51 -14.11 6.11
N ASP A 156 3.23 -13.72 6.17
CA ASP A 156 2.42 -13.41 4.99
C ASP A 156 2.94 -12.15 4.26
N LEU A 157 3.27 -11.09 5.03
CA LEU A 157 3.86 -9.88 4.44
C LEU A 157 5.22 -10.15 3.78
N ALA A 158 5.98 -11.13 4.26
CA ALA A 158 7.21 -11.57 3.60
C ALA A 158 6.93 -12.19 2.22
N ALA A 159 5.84 -12.95 2.07
CA ALA A 159 5.42 -13.46 0.77
C ALA A 159 5.00 -12.32 -0.18
N PHE A 160 4.24 -11.33 0.33
CA PHE A 160 3.90 -10.13 -0.44
C PHE A 160 5.14 -9.30 -0.82
N ALA A 161 6.10 -9.10 0.08
CA ALA A 161 7.36 -8.43 -0.22
C ALA A 161 8.18 -9.19 -1.28
N GLY A 162 8.14 -10.51 -1.26
CA GLY A 162 8.72 -11.36 -2.31
C GLY A 162 8.09 -11.12 -3.69
N ASP A 163 6.77 -10.93 -3.74
CA ASP A 163 6.04 -10.56 -4.96
C ASP A 163 6.40 -9.14 -5.43
N LEU A 164 6.64 -8.19 -4.53
CA LEU A 164 7.13 -6.85 -4.90
C LEU A 164 8.55 -6.88 -5.49
N LEU A 165 9.40 -7.80 -5.06
CA LEU A 165 10.75 -7.97 -5.62
C LEU A 165 10.77 -8.76 -6.94
N ARG A 166 9.81 -9.67 -7.10
CA ARG A 166 9.64 -10.54 -8.28
C ARG A 166 8.15 -10.74 -8.54
N PRO A 167 7.51 -9.83 -9.30
CA PRO A 167 6.07 -9.85 -9.48
C PRO A 167 5.58 -11.15 -10.13
N ARG A 168 4.57 -11.76 -9.50
CA ARG A 168 3.88 -12.97 -9.96
C ARG A 168 2.37 -12.76 -10.06
N THR A 169 1.85 -11.84 -9.25
CA THR A 169 0.41 -11.49 -9.22
C THR A 169 0.02 -10.49 -10.29
N VAL A 170 0.99 -9.75 -10.84
CA VAL A 170 0.82 -8.81 -11.94
C VAL A 170 1.98 -8.91 -12.91
N SER A 171 1.82 -8.40 -14.13
CA SER A 171 2.89 -8.31 -15.12
C SER A 171 4.04 -7.39 -14.66
N ALA A 172 5.24 -7.58 -15.23
CA ALA A 172 6.36 -6.68 -15.01
C ALA A 172 6.05 -5.25 -15.45
N GLN A 173 5.22 -5.06 -16.48
CA GLN A 173 4.79 -3.76 -16.98
C GLN A 173 3.89 -3.05 -15.94
N MET A 174 2.89 -3.74 -15.39
CA MET A 174 2.02 -3.18 -14.36
C MET A 174 2.82 -2.87 -13.08
N HIS A 175 3.73 -3.75 -12.70
CA HIS A 175 4.60 -3.49 -11.55
C HIS A 175 5.46 -2.24 -11.74
N ALA A 176 6.08 -2.06 -12.91
CA ALA A 176 6.86 -0.87 -13.23
C ALA A 176 5.98 0.41 -13.24
N GLU A 177 4.75 0.31 -13.77
CA GLU A 177 3.78 1.41 -13.71
C GLU A 177 3.40 1.75 -12.25
N ALA A 178 3.19 0.74 -11.40
CA ALA A 178 2.77 0.90 -10.01
C ALA A 178 3.86 1.53 -9.13
N THR A 179 5.12 1.28 -9.41
CA THR A 179 6.26 1.74 -8.61
C THR A 179 6.93 3.01 -9.15
N ARG A 180 6.46 3.56 -10.28
CA ARG A 180 6.88 4.87 -10.77
C ARG A 180 5.99 5.99 -10.25
N VAL A 181 6.54 7.20 -10.20
CA VAL A 181 5.80 8.40 -9.76
C VAL A 181 4.59 8.65 -10.67
N GLN A 182 3.42 8.72 -10.07
CA GLN A 182 2.18 9.18 -10.71
C GLN A 182 1.98 10.67 -10.42
N PHE A 183 1.52 11.45 -11.40
CA PHE A 183 1.31 12.89 -11.25
C PHE A 183 2.53 13.59 -10.61
N PRO A 184 3.70 13.65 -11.30
CA PRO A 184 4.92 14.19 -10.75
C PRO A 184 4.79 15.66 -10.34
N GLY A 185 5.53 16.07 -9.30
CA GLY A 185 5.58 17.45 -8.82
C GLY A 185 4.44 17.85 -7.87
N LEU A 186 3.49 16.96 -7.58
CA LEU A 186 2.43 17.27 -6.63
C LEU A 186 2.99 17.41 -5.21
N THR A 187 2.59 18.48 -4.54
CA THR A 187 2.90 18.72 -3.13
C THR A 187 1.80 18.19 -2.23
N GLY A 188 2.12 17.87 -0.98
CA GLY A 188 1.13 17.44 0.00
C GLY A 188 1.74 17.17 1.37
N VAL A 189 0.92 16.66 2.28
CA VAL A 189 1.35 16.25 3.62
C VAL A 189 1.56 14.74 3.64
N LEU A 190 2.74 14.30 4.05
CA LEU A 190 3.01 12.91 4.37
C LEU A 190 2.62 12.68 5.84
N PRO A 191 1.64 11.82 6.15
CA PRO A 191 1.19 11.62 7.53
C PRO A 191 2.34 11.28 8.47
N GLY A 192 2.44 12.00 9.59
CA GLY A 192 3.52 11.84 10.57
C GLY A 192 4.86 12.50 10.21
N TYR A 193 5.05 12.93 8.95
CA TYR A 193 6.33 13.47 8.45
C TYR A 193 6.20 14.91 7.89
N GLY A 194 4.99 15.46 7.90
CA GLY A 194 4.75 16.86 7.52
C GLY A 194 4.68 17.13 6.02
N PRO A 195 4.75 18.41 5.62
CA PRO A 195 4.67 18.84 4.21
C PRO A 195 5.87 18.35 3.41
N GLN A 196 5.61 17.81 2.22
CA GLN A 196 6.61 17.35 1.26
C GLN A 196 6.44 18.06 -0.10
N ARG A 197 7.56 18.35 -0.78
CA ARG A 197 7.61 19.08 -2.06
C ARG A 197 8.77 18.58 -2.92
N PRO A 198 8.53 17.63 -3.85
CA PRO A 198 7.29 16.93 -4.14
C PRO A 198 6.91 15.93 -3.04
N ASN A 199 5.68 15.45 -3.07
CA ASN A 199 5.20 14.31 -2.29
C ASN A 199 4.88 13.15 -3.25
N ASP A 200 5.89 12.42 -3.68
CA ASP A 200 5.80 11.44 -4.74
C ASP A 200 5.18 10.13 -4.28
N TRP A 201 4.28 9.61 -5.11
CA TRP A 201 3.54 8.37 -4.93
C TRP A 201 3.41 7.62 -6.25
N GLY A 202 3.51 6.30 -6.18
CA GLY A 202 3.09 5.37 -7.23
C GLY A 202 1.63 4.99 -7.09
N LEU A 203 1.23 3.83 -7.66
CA LEU A 203 -0.11 3.28 -7.52
C LEU A 203 -0.21 2.49 -6.19
N GLY A 204 -0.50 3.19 -5.10
CA GLY A 204 -0.64 2.63 -3.76
C GLY A 204 0.65 2.51 -2.96
N PHE A 205 1.77 2.98 -3.50
CA PHE A 205 3.07 2.99 -2.83
C PHE A 205 3.56 4.42 -2.64
N GLU A 206 4.02 4.72 -1.44
CA GLU A 206 4.79 5.94 -1.17
C GLU A 206 6.19 5.77 -1.74
N ILE A 207 6.70 6.79 -2.44
CA ILE A 207 8.05 6.81 -3.02
C ILE A 207 8.89 7.80 -2.25
N ARG A 208 10.06 7.35 -1.76
CA ARG A 208 10.95 8.15 -0.93
C ARG A 208 11.37 9.45 -1.59
N ASP A 209 11.87 9.39 -2.83
CA ASP A 209 12.49 10.53 -3.51
C ASP A 209 13.46 11.29 -2.60
N GLY A 210 13.43 12.61 -2.60
CA GLY A 210 14.21 13.49 -1.71
C GLY A 210 13.53 13.86 -0.39
N LYS A 211 12.44 13.18 0.01
CA LYS A 211 11.67 13.52 1.22
C LYS A 211 12.50 13.47 2.50
N SER A 212 12.35 14.51 3.34
CA SER A 212 12.96 14.59 4.66
C SER A 212 12.10 15.51 5.56
N PRO A 213 11.68 15.06 6.78
CA PRO A 213 11.90 13.71 7.33
C PRO A 213 11.11 12.63 6.58
N HIS A 214 11.52 11.36 6.73
CA HIS A 214 10.91 10.22 6.07
C HIS A 214 10.96 8.97 6.97
N TRP A 215 10.06 8.01 6.76
CA TRP A 215 9.99 6.76 7.53
C TRP A 215 11.12 5.78 7.21
N THR A 216 11.73 5.87 6.03
CA THR A 216 12.90 5.04 5.69
C THR A 216 14.19 5.66 6.21
N GLY A 217 15.23 4.84 6.34
CA GLY A 217 16.57 5.31 6.74
C GLY A 217 17.18 6.29 5.73
N ALA A 218 18.04 7.19 6.19
CA ALA A 218 18.72 8.20 5.38
C ALA A 218 19.58 7.60 4.23
N GLY A 219 20.06 6.38 4.39
CA GLY A 219 20.86 5.67 3.37
C GLY A 219 20.03 4.99 2.28
N ASN A 220 18.70 4.99 2.36
CA ASN A 220 17.86 4.41 1.33
C ASN A 220 17.88 5.26 0.05
N SER A 221 17.85 4.62 -1.11
CA SER A 221 17.82 5.30 -2.40
C SER A 221 16.53 6.10 -2.62
N ALA A 222 16.57 7.10 -3.49
CA ALA A 222 15.40 7.87 -3.89
C ALA A 222 14.27 6.99 -4.49
N GLY A 223 14.63 5.91 -5.17
CA GLY A 223 13.67 4.94 -5.73
C GLY A 223 13.04 3.98 -4.71
N THR A 224 13.38 4.09 -3.41
CA THR A 224 12.75 3.27 -2.38
C THR A 224 11.26 3.57 -2.31
N PHE A 225 10.45 2.52 -2.33
CA PHE A 225 8.98 2.62 -2.22
C PHE A 225 8.44 1.65 -1.18
N GLY A 226 7.26 1.92 -0.71
CA GLY A 226 6.57 1.08 0.28
C GLY A 226 5.44 1.80 0.98
N HIS A 227 5.22 1.45 2.22
CA HIS A 227 4.21 2.08 3.06
C HIS A 227 4.53 1.90 4.55
N PHE A 228 3.87 2.64 5.40
CA PHE A 228 3.99 2.57 6.86
C PHE A 228 2.60 2.67 7.50
N GLY A 229 2.47 2.19 8.73
CA GLY A 229 1.23 2.15 9.47
C GLY A 229 1.28 2.93 10.79
N GLN A 230 0.15 3.50 11.19
CA GLN A 230 0.01 4.25 12.44
C GLN A 230 0.21 3.37 13.69
N THR A 231 0.04 2.06 13.56
CA THR A 231 0.21 1.08 14.65
C THR A 231 1.64 0.57 14.82
N GLY A 232 2.62 1.18 14.11
CA GLY A 232 4.02 0.76 14.13
C GLY A 232 4.36 -0.29 13.05
N THR A 233 3.53 -0.42 12.03
CA THR A 233 3.77 -1.29 10.87
C THR A 233 4.33 -0.51 9.70
#